data_052aa7bc4091efb14e1edf335e13e822
#
_entry.id   052aa7bc4091efb14e1edf335e13e822
#
_cell.length_a   1.000
_cell.length_b   1.000
_cell.length_c   1.000
_cell.angle_alpha   90.00
_cell.angle_beta   90.00
_cell.angle_gamma   90.00
#
_symmetry.space_group_name_H-M   'P 1'
#
loop_
_entity.id
_entity.type
_entity.pdbx_description
1 polymer ?
#
loop_
_entity_poly.entity_id
_entity_poly.type
_entity_poly.pdbx_seq_one_letter_code
_entity_poly.pdbx_strand_id
1 'polypeptide(L)'
;MTSEERRIFSALVFSGLLFLLLDSFLIFAEYGHYQQKYQMASLLLGNSQTDLQILKNEGLPSMKEAEGVLSQYGYESIRSTFFGEEFIHHCLWIITGSALCFLGTALVLFYVRCRQRKDFESLLEEISAMLEDFRSGNFRTDLLWEHLEDDASRIKDIYMQMESLGSYFEQLKEAAAIEKENTKSLVTDISHQLKTP
;
A
#
# COMPACT_ATOMS: atom_id res chain seq x y z
N MET A 1 -2.97 8.34 -15.79
CA MET A 1 -2.37 7.77 -14.57
C MET A 1 -1.90 8.94 -13.72
N THR A 2 -2.52 9.15 -12.57
CA THR A 2 -2.19 10.23 -11.63
C THR A 2 -0.82 9.99 -11.00
N SER A 3 -0.20 11.01 -10.39
CA SER A 3 1.11 10.87 -9.72
C SER A 3 1.06 9.82 -8.61
N GLU A 4 -0.07 9.67 -7.94
CA GLU A 4 -0.29 8.67 -6.90
C GLU A 4 -0.43 7.25 -7.46
N GLU A 5 -1.14 7.09 -8.57
CA GLU A 5 -1.24 5.77 -9.22
C GLU A 5 0.14 5.25 -9.64
N ARG A 6 1.03 6.15 -10.09
CA ARG A 6 2.42 5.78 -10.40
C ARG A 6 3.19 5.33 -9.14
N ARG A 7 2.99 5.99 -8.00
CA ARG A 7 3.65 5.61 -6.75
C ARG A 7 3.20 4.23 -6.27
N ILE A 8 1.89 3.95 -6.31
CA ILE A 8 1.36 2.64 -5.91
C ILE A 8 1.84 1.55 -6.87
N PHE A 9 1.77 1.83 -8.18
CA PHE A 9 2.28 0.90 -9.18
C PHE A 9 3.77 0.62 -8.99
N SER A 10 4.58 1.66 -8.76
CA SER A 10 6.01 1.48 -8.49
C SER A 10 6.27 0.70 -7.19
N ALA A 11 5.48 0.91 -6.14
CA ALA A 11 5.58 0.16 -4.89
C ALA A 11 5.24 -1.32 -5.08
N LEU A 12 4.19 -1.64 -5.85
CA LEU A 12 3.82 -3.01 -6.19
C LEU A 12 4.90 -3.70 -7.02
N VAL A 13 5.43 -3.00 -8.04
CA VAL A 13 6.53 -3.54 -8.87
C VAL A 13 7.78 -3.77 -8.03
N PHE A 14 8.14 -2.83 -7.17
CA PHE A 14 9.29 -2.97 -6.27
C PHE A 14 9.11 -4.12 -5.27
N SER A 15 7.92 -4.24 -4.68
CA SER A 15 7.57 -5.36 -3.81
C SER A 15 7.65 -6.71 -4.56
N GLY A 16 7.12 -6.78 -5.78
CA GLY A 16 7.20 -7.99 -6.60
C GLY A 16 8.64 -8.39 -6.93
N LEU A 17 9.49 -7.41 -7.28
CA LEU A 17 10.93 -7.66 -7.50
C LEU A 17 11.62 -8.16 -6.23
N LEU A 18 11.29 -7.61 -5.07
CA LEU A 18 11.84 -8.03 -3.80
C LEU A 18 11.46 -9.48 -3.47
N PHE A 19 10.20 -9.89 -3.70
CA PHE A 19 9.76 -11.27 -3.52
C PHE A 19 10.48 -12.22 -4.48
N LEU A 20 10.64 -11.85 -5.76
CA LEU A 20 11.39 -12.67 -6.73
C LEU A 20 12.85 -12.86 -6.33
N LEU A 21 13.51 -11.83 -5.82
CA LEU A 21 14.89 -11.93 -5.31
C LEU A 21 14.97 -12.84 -4.09
N LEU A 22 14.01 -12.72 -3.17
CA LEU A 22 13.94 -13.56 -1.98
C LEU A 22 13.72 -15.04 -2.35
N ASP A 23 12.79 -15.32 -3.27
CA ASP A 23 12.52 -16.68 -3.75
C ASP A 23 13.74 -17.26 -4.45
N SER A 24 14.42 -16.48 -5.30
CA SER A 24 15.65 -16.90 -5.95
C SER A 24 16.75 -17.28 -4.95
N PHE A 25 16.90 -16.48 -3.89
CA PHE A 25 17.86 -16.75 -2.82
C PHE A 25 17.49 -18.01 -2.02
N LEU A 26 16.21 -18.17 -1.66
CA LEU A 26 15.74 -19.35 -0.92
C LEU A 26 15.88 -20.64 -1.76
N ILE A 27 15.52 -20.60 -3.04
CA ILE A 27 15.70 -21.74 -3.96
C ILE A 27 17.18 -22.06 -4.13
N PHE A 28 18.04 -21.06 -4.21
CA PHE A 28 19.49 -21.28 -4.30
C PHE A 28 20.04 -21.94 -3.01
N ALA A 29 19.59 -21.51 -1.84
CA ALA A 29 19.98 -22.12 -0.56
C ALA A 29 19.49 -23.58 -0.48
N GLU A 30 18.24 -23.85 -0.88
CA GLU A 30 17.66 -25.19 -0.91
C GLU A 30 18.40 -26.11 -1.89
N TYR A 31 18.81 -25.55 -3.05
CA TYR A 31 19.66 -26.27 -3.99
C TYR A 31 21.02 -26.67 -3.39
N GLY A 32 21.62 -25.82 -2.57
CA GLY A 32 22.83 -26.15 -1.82
C GLY A 32 22.61 -27.31 -0.85
N HIS A 33 21.50 -27.34 -0.12
CA HIS A 33 21.13 -28.46 0.74
C HIS A 33 20.89 -29.75 -0.06
N TYR A 34 20.21 -29.64 -1.20
CA TYR A 34 20.02 -30.78 -2.11
C TYR A 34 21.35 -31.36 -2.57
N GLN A 35 22.32 -30.52 -3.01
CA GLN A 35 23.64 -30.97 -3.43
C GLN A 35 24.37 -31.70 -2.32
N GLN A 36 24.32 -31.20 -1.08
CA GLN A 36 24.95 -31.88 0.07
C GLN A 36 24.33 -33.25 0.34
N LYS A 37 22.98 -33.34 0.34
CA LYS A 37 22.27 -34.61 0.51
C LYS A 37 22.64 -35.61 -0.60
N TYR A 38 22.70 -35.12 -1.84
CA TYR A 38 23.06 -35.93 -3.02
C TYR A 38 24.49 -36.48 -2.95
N GLN A 39 25.45 -35.65 -2.56
CA GLN A 39 26.83 -36.04 -2.33
C GLN A 39 26.99 -37.04 -1.17
N MET A 40 26.26 -36.84 -0.07
CA MET A 40 26.23 -37.79 1.05
C MET A 40 25.63 -39.14 0.65
N ALA A 41 24.55 -39.14 -0.12
CA ALA A 41 23.93 -40.37 -0.60
C ALA A 41 24.87 -41.16 -1.51
N SER A 42 25.64 -40.50 -2.38
CA SER A 42 26.63 -41.16 -3.23
C SER A 42 27.72 -41.83 -2.43
N LEU A 43 28.18 -41.25 -1.34
CA LEU A 43 29.14 -41.86 -0.41
C LEU A 43 28.60 -43.11 0.27
N LEU A 44 27.32 -43.03 0.72
CA LEU A 44 26.70 -44.18 1.39
C LEU A 44 26.47 -45.38 0.47
N LEU A 45 26.23 -45.12 -0.85
CA LEU A 45 26.01 -46.15 -1.84
C LEU A 45 27.34 -46.69 -2.42
N GLY A 46 28.39 -45.85 -2.49
CA GLY A 46 29.66 -46.17 -3.16
C GLY A 46 30.55 -47.19 -2.45
N ASN A 47 30.66 -47.17 -1.14
CA ASN A 47 31.28 -48.27 -0.35
C ASN A 47 31.28 -47.97 1.18
N SER A 48 31.07 -49.02 2.01
CA SER A 48 30.66 -48.86 3.40
C SER A 48 31.78 -48.67 4.43
N GLN A 49 33.05 -48.78 4.10
CA GLN A 49 34.11 -48.61 5.14
C GLN A 49 35.26 -47.65 4.78
N THR A 50 35.58 -47.48 3.50
CA THR A 50 36.70 -46.64 3.04
C THR A 50 36.31 -45.17 2.99
N ASP A 51 35.04 -44.88 2.80
CA ASP A 51 34.56 -43.53 2.48
C ASP A 51 34.37 -42.63 3.71
N LEU A 52 34.20 -43.22 4.91
CA LEU A 52 34.21 -42.45 6.15
C LEU A 52 35.56 -41.83 6.50
N GLN A 53 36.64 -42.48 6.05
CA GLN A 53 38.00 -41.94 6.21
C GLN A 53 38.30 -40.88 5.13
N ILE A 54 37.76 -41.04 3.93
CA ILE A 54 37.84 -40.04 2.83
C ILE A 54 37.08 -38.79 3.24
N LEU A 55 35.87 -38.93 3.78
CA LEU A 55 35.06 -37.78 4.23
C LEU A 55 35.78 -36.94 5.29
N LYS A 56 36.62 -37.58 6.10
CA LYS A 56 37.38 -36.91 7.18
C LYS A 56 38.60 -36.17 6.65
N ASN A 57 39.18 -36.60 5.52
CA ASN A 57 40.42 -36.07 4.97
C ASN A 57 40.27 -35.24 3.70
N GLU A 58 39.29 -35.52 2.84
CA GLU A 58 39.16 -34.92 1.51
C GLU A 58 37.85 -34.11 1.32
N GLY A 59 36.93 -34.22 2.24
CA GLY A 59 35.63 -33.56 2.12
C GLY A 59 34.59 -34.31 1.28
N LEU A 60 33.51 -33.65 0.92
CA LEU A 60 32.45 -34.24 0.08
C LEU A 60 32.93 -34.45 -1.36
N PRO A 61 32.56 -35.57 -2.05
CA PRO A 61 32.91 -35.80 -3.45
C PRO A 61 32.36 -34.72 -4.37
N SER A 62 33.03 -34.52 -5.50
CA SER A 62 32.49 -33.54 -6.47
C SER A 62 31.12 -33.99 -7.01
N MET A 63 30.30 -33.04 -7.44
CA MET A 63 28.95 -33.34 -7.94
C MET A 63 28.97 -34.32 -9.13
N LYS A 64 30.01 -34.28 -9.99
CA LYS A 64 30.19 -35.20 -11.12
C LYS A 64 30.49 -36.62 -10.67
N GLU A 65 31.30 -36.79 -9.63
CA GLU A 65 31.63 -38.11 -9.08
C GLU A 65 30.41 -38.71 -8.41
N ALA A 66 29.65 -37.89 -7.63
CA ALA A 66 28.42 -38.32 -7.04
C ALA A 66 27.35 -38.75 -8.07
N GLU A 67 27.24 -38.02 -9.18
CA GLU A 67 26.37 -38.35 -10.30
C GLU A 67 26.78 -39.68 -10.98
N GLY A 68 28.08 -39.89 -11.17
CA GLY A 68 28.60 -41.14 -11.72
C GLY A 68 28.30 -42.38 -10.87
N VAL A 69 28.39 -42.25 -9.55
CA VAL A 69 28.02 -43.31 -8.60
C VAL A 69 26.52 -43.57 -8.62
N LEU A 70 25.71 -42.52 -8.45
CA LEU A 70 24.25 -42.66 -8.36
C LEU A 70 23.60 -43.14 -9.65
N SER A 71 24.16 -42.80 -10.84
CA SER A 71 23.67 -43.28 -12.12
C SER A 71 23.78 -44.82 -12.26
N GLN A 72 24.79 -45.44 -11.65
CA GLN A 72 24.93 -46.90 -11.62
C GLN A 72 23.81 -47.60 -10.86
N TYR A 73 23.16 -46.87 -9.93
CA TYR A 73 22.01 -47.36 -9.15
C TYR A 73 20.67 -46.91 -9.73
N GLY A 74 20.64 -46.32 -10.94
CA GLY A 74 19.40 -45.92 -11.63
C GLY A 74 18.92 -44.52 -11.30
N TYR A 75 19.71 -43.70 -10.61
CA TYR A 75 19.37 -42.31 -10.26
C TYR A 75 19.96 -41.35 -11.29
N GLU A 76 19.37 -41.29 -12.49
CA GLU A 76 19.87 -40.47 -13.61
C GLU A 76 19.42 -39.02 -13.60
N SER A 77 18.41 -38.68 -12.82
CA SER A 77 17.86 -37.31 -12.80
C SER A 77 17.43 -36.88 -11.40
N ILE A 78 17.30 -35.57 -11.18
CA ILE A 78 16.77 -35.00 -9.94
C ILE A 78 15.44 -35.64 -9.56
N ARG A 79 14.55 -35.92 -10.52
CA ARG A 79 13.23 -36.55 -10.29
C ARG A 79 13.31 -38.04 -9.89
N SER A 80 14.34 -38.73 -10.25
CA SER A 80 14.50 -40.14 -9.93
C SER A 80 15.06 -40.40 -8.52
N THR A 81 15.53 -39.35 -7.85
CA THR A 81 16.02 -39.44 -6.48
C THR A 81 14.93 -39.04 -5.46
N PHE A 82 14.86 -39.78 -4.35
CA PHE A 82 13.96 -39.44 -3.24
C PHE A 82 14.16 -37.98 -2.74
N PHE A 83 15.42 -37.53 -2.69
CA PHE A 83 15.75 -36.15 -2.30
C PHE A 83 15.33 -35.11 -3.36
N GLY A 84 15.21 -35.51 -4.62
CA GLY A 84 14.76 -34.65 -5.70
C GLY A 84 13.28 -34.31 -5.62
N GLU A 85 12.45 -35.25 -5.21
CA GLU A 85 11.02 -35.00 -4.97
C GLU A 85 10.84 -34.04 -3.78
N GLU A 86 11.58 -34.27 -2.69
CA GLU A 86 11.58 -33.38 -1.52
C GLU A 86 12.01 -31.95 -1.92
N PHE A 87 13.07 -31.81 -2.68
CA PHE A 87 13.53 -30.51 -3.19
C PHE A 87 12.47 -29.78 -4.03
N ILE A 88 11.85 -30.50 -4.99
CA ILE A 88 10.78 -29.91 -5.82
C ILE A 88 9.59 -29.47 -4.94
N HIS A 89 9.23 -30.28 -3.96
CA HIS A 89 8.13 -29.96 -3.04
C HIS A 89 8.43 -28.71 -2.21
N HIS A 90 9.65 -28.57 -1.66
CA HIS A 90 10.08 -27.38 -0.94
C HIS A 90 10.07 -26.13 -1.84
N CYS A 91 10.59 -26.23 -3.08
CA CYS A 91 10.53 -25.13 -4.04
C CYS A 91 9.10 -24.69 -4.34
N LEU A 92 8.16 -25.63 -4.50
CA LEU A 92 6.74 -25.32 -4.70
C LEU A 92 6.12 -24.62 -3.48
N TRP A 93 6.48 -25.03 -2.27
CA TRP A 93 6.01 -24.36 -1.04
C TRP A 93 6.57 -22.95 -0.91
N ILE A 94 7.82 -22.71 -1.26
CA ILE A 94 8.43 -21.38 -1.28
C ILE A 94 7.66 -20.48 -2.25
N ILE A 95 7.47 -20.91 -3.49
CA ILE A 95 6.81 -20.14 -4.55
C ILE A 95 5.32 -19.86 -4.17
N THR A 96 4.60 -20.88 -3.69
CA THR A 96 3.20 -20.69 -3.31
C THR A 96 3.04 -19.80 -2.08
N GLY A 97 3.94 -19.91 -1.10
CA GLY A 97 3.97 -19.05 0.08
C GLY A 97 4.23 -17.59 -0.28
N SER A 98 5.23 -17.32 -1.12
CA SER A 98 5.55 -15.97 -1.57
C SER A 98 4.43 -15.36 -2.41
N ALA A 99 3.81 -16.14 -3.30
CA ALA A 99 2.67 -15.69 -4.09
C ALA A 99 1.47 -15.29 -3.20
N LEU A 100 1.17 -16.06 -2.14
CA LEU A 100 0.14 -15.74 -1.18
C LEU A 100 0.46 -14.46 -0.39
N CYS A 101 1.72 -14.28 0.04
CA CYS A 101 2.16 -13.06 0.72
C CYS A 101 2.06 -11.83 -0.20
N PHE A 102 2.47 -11.96 -1.45
CA PHE A 102 2.35 -10.89 -2.44
C PHE A 102 0.88 -10.51 -2.70
N LEU A 103 0.01 -11.50 -2.86
CA LEU A 103 -1.43 -11.29 -3.01
C LEU A 103 -2.02 -10.58 -1.78
N GLY A 104 -1.63 -10.99 -0.57
CA GLY A 104 -2.03 -10.36 0.69
C GLY A 104 -1.63 -8.89 0.75
N THR A 105 -0.37 -8.57 0.41
CA THR A 105 0.11 -7.17 0.38
C THR A 105 -0.64 -6.34 -0.66
N ALA A 106 -0.91 -6.89 -1.85
CA ALA A 106 -1.69 -6.22 -2.89
C ALA A 106 -3.13 -5.93 -2.45
N LEU A 107 -3.79 -6.88 -1.77
CA LEU A 107 -5.14 -6.70 -1.22
C LEU A 107 -5.18 -5.63 -0.12
N VAL A 108 -4.20 -5.60 0.78
CA VAL A 108 -4.12 -4.56 1.83
C VAL A 108 -3.94 -3.18 1.20
N LEU A 109 -3.03 -3.02 0.23
CA LEU A 109 -2.85 -1.76 -0.48
C LEU A 109 -4.12 -1.33 -1.22
N PHE A 110 -4.82 -2.26 -1.86
CA PHE A 110 -6.09 -1.99 -2.53
C PHE A 110 -7.17 -1.56 -1.53
N TYR A 111 -7.28 -2.25 -0.39
CA TYR A 111 -8.24 -1.91 0.67
C TYR A 111 -8.00 -0.50 1.23
N VAL A 112 -6.75 -0.18 1.58
CA VAL A 112 -6.37 1.16 2.06
C VAL A 112 -6.73 2.23 1.02
N ARG A 113 -6.47 1.95 -0.26
CA ARG A 113 -6.83 2.86 -1.36
C ARG A 113 -8.32 3.09 -1.48
N CYS A 114 -9.11 2.02 -1.41
CA CYS A 114 -10.58 2.14 -1.47
C CYS A 114 -11.13 2.93 -0.29
N ARG A 115 -10.56 2.76 0.90
CA ARG A 115 -10.95 3.51 2.09
C ARG A 115 -10.62 4.99 1.94
N GLN A 116 -9.38 5.33 1.58
CA GLN A 116 -8.97 6.72 1.36
C GLN A 116 -9.81 7.44 0.29
N ARG A 117 -10.21 6.72 -0.76
CA ARG A 117 -11.07 7.29 -1.80
C ARG A 117 -12.45 7.62 -1.28
N LYS A 118 -13.05 6.75 -0.46
CA LYS A 118 -14.35 7.00 0.16
C LYS A 118 -14.30 8.20 1.12
N ASP A 119 -13.26 8.27 1.95
CA ASP A 119 -13.07 9.37 2.87
C ASP A 119 -12.90 10.71 2.12
N PHE A 120 -12.22 10.71 0.99
CA PHE A 120 -12.08 11.88 0.14
C PHE A 120 -13.38 12.27 -0.59
N GLU A 121 -14.16 11.30 -1.07
CA GLU A 121 -15.48 11.54 -1.71
C GLU A 121 -16.46 12.15 -0.69
N SER A 122 -16.51 11.65 0.55
CA SER A 122 -17.37 12.22 1.60
C SER A 122 -16.98 13.65 1.95
N LEU A 123 -15.69 13.95 1.98
CA LEU A 123 -15.15 15.30 2.19
C LEU A 123 -15.55 16.28 1.10
N LEU A 124 -15.46 15.86 -0.17
CA LEU A 124 -15.89 16.70 -1.29
C LEU A 124 -17.39 16.98 -1.25
N GLU A 125 -18.19 16.00 -0.83
CA GLU A 125 -19.64 16.16 -0.67
C GLU A 125 -19.97 17.19 0.42
N GLU A 126 -19.26 17.14 1.54
CA GLU A 126 -19.42 18.10 2.64
C GLU A 126 -19.02 19.53 2.25
N ILE A 127 -17.87 19.70 1.58
CA ILE A 127 -17.45 20.99 1.03
C ILE A 127 -18.47 21.52 0.03
N SER A 128 -19.00 20.64 -0.83
CA SER A 128 -20.03 21.02 -1.80
C SER A 128 -21.32 21.47 -1.12
N ALA A 129 -21.74 20.82 -0.03
CA ALA A 129 -22.89 21.24 0.77
C ALA A 129 -22.68 22.61 1.42
N MET A 130 -21.49 22.86 1.99
CA MET A 130 -21.15 24.18 2.56
C MET A 130 -21.19 25.30 1.50
N LEU A 131 -20.67 25.03 0.31
CA LEU A 131 -20.71 26.00 -0.78
C LEU A 131 -22.15 26.29 -1.24
N GLU A 132 -23.04 25.31 -1.24
CA GLU A 132 -24.45 25.48 -1.56
C GLU A 132 -25.16 26.30 -0.47
N ASP A 133 -24.84 26.08 0.80
CA ASP A 133 -25.32 26.91 1.90
C ASP A 133 -24.87 28.37 1.75
N PHE A 134 -23.62 28.62 1.40
CA PHE A 134 -23.11 29.96 1.11
C PHE A 134 -23.84 30.61 -0.08
N ARG A 135 -24.13 29.83 -1.12
CA ARG A 135 -24.92 30.30 -2.26
C ARG A 135 -26.34 30.70 -1.87
N SER A 136 -26.94 29.99 -0.92
CA SER A 136 -28.29 30.31 -0.39
C SER A 136 -28.29 31.51 0.56
N GLY A 137 -27.12 32.05 0.93
CA GLY A 137 -26.95 33.17 1.85
C GLY A 137 -26.92 32.75 3.30
N ASN A 138 -26.76 31.44 3.58
CA ASN A 138 -26.53 30.91 4.93
C ASN A 138 -25.02 30.71 5.11
N PHE A 139 -24.37 31.63 5.81
CA PHE A 139 -22.92 31.62 5.99
C PHE A 139 -22.49 31.02 7.33
N ARG A 140 -23.44 30.45 8.12
CA ARG A 140 -23.15 29.78 9.36
C ARG A 140 -22.60 28.38 9.05
N THR A 141 -21.36 28.17 9.39
CA THR A 141 -20.73 26.86 9.40
C THR A 141 -20.83 26.32 10.83
N ASP A 142 -21.80 25.45 11.10
CA ASP A 142 -21.78 24.66 12.33
C ASP A 142 -20.62 23.68 12.23
N LEU A 143 -19.64 23.90 13.09
CA LEU A 143 -18.34 23.23 13.09
C LEU A 143 -18.46 21.71 13.23
N LEU A 144 -18.27 21.01 12.13
CA LEU A 144 -18.18 19.55 12.08
C LEU A 144 -16.75 19.03 12.30
N TRP A 145 -15.83 19.86 12.78
CA TRP A 145 -14.45 19.43 13.02
C TRP A 145 -14.26 18.47 14.19
N GLU A 146 -15.27 18.27 15.00
CA GLU A 146 -15.22 17.37 16.15
C GLU A 146 -14.99 15.90 15.75
N HIS A 147 -15.12 15.60 14.45
CA HIS A 147 -14.98 14.24 13.90
C HIS A 147 -13.76 14.04 12.97
N LEU A 148 -12.95 15.08 12.75
CA LEU A 148 -11.72 14.94 11.96
C LEU A 148 -10.60 14.39 12.85
N GLU A 149 -10.30 13.10 12.66
CA GLU A 149 -9.11 12.46 13.23
C GLU A 149 -7.84 13.24 12.88
N ASP A 150 -6.85 13.21 13.76
CA ASP A 150 -5.63 14.02 13.82
C ASP A 150 -4.76 14.04 12.54
N ASP A 151 -5.02 13.15 11.58
CA ASP A 151 -4.18 12.96 10.39
C ASP A 151 -4.55 13.85 9.19
N ALA A 152 -5.56 14.69 9.33
CA ALA A 152 -6.09 15.52 8.25
C ALA A 152 -5.70 17.00 8.36
N SER A 153 -4.45 17.33 8.71
CA SER A 153 -4.03 18.72 8.94
C SER A 153 -4.32 19.67 7.77
N ARG A 154 -4.16 19.21 6.52
CA ARG A 154 -4.48 20.00 5.32
C ARG A 154 -5.97 20.21 5.12
N ILE A 155 -6.77 19.24 5.49
CA ILE A 155 -8.23 19.31 5.41
C ILE A 155 -8.75 20.28 6.45
N LYS A 156 -8.23 20.22 7.66
CA LYS A 156 -8.50 21.17 8.75
C LYS A 156 -8.19 22.61 8.33
N ASP A 157 -7.09 22.83 7.61
CA ASP A 157 -6.74 24.15 7.07
C ASP A 157 -7.80 24.65 6.06
N ILE A 158 -8.32 23.78 5.19
CA ILE A 158 -9.39 24.14 4.25
C ILE A 158 -10.66 24.50 4.99
N TYR A 159 -11.07 23.73 5.99
CA TYR A 159 -12.25 24.04 6.80
C TYR A 159 -12.11 25.35 7.56
N MET A 160 -10.96 25.62 8.19
CA MET A 160 -10.69 26.89 8.87
C MET A 160 -10.76 28.08 7.90
N GLN A 161 -10.27 27.92 6.66
CA GLN A 161 -10.37 28.96 5.65
C GLN A 161 -11.82 29.17 5.19
N MET A 162 -12.61 28.11 5.04
CA MET A 162 -14.03 28.21 4.69
C MET A 162 -14.85 28.85 5.81
N GLU A 163 -14.58 28.52 7.06
CA GLU A 163 -15.21 29.17 8.23
C GLU A 163 -14.89 30.66 8.30
N SER A 164 -13.60 31.00 8.11
CA SER A 164 -13.17 32.41 8.03
C SER A 164 -13.87 33.14 6.90
N LEU A 165 -14.04 32.51 5.74
CA LEU A 165 -14.77 33.05 4.60
C LEU A 165 -16.26 33.23 4.91
N GLY A 166 -16.90 32.26 5.54
CA GLY A 166 -18.29 32.31 5.99
C GLY A 166 -18.53 33.50 6.93
N SER A 167 -17.68 33.64 7.94
CA SER A 167 -17.77 34.75 8.91
C SER A 167 -17.55 36.11 8.23
N TYR A 168 -16.69 36.22 7.27
CA TYR A 168 -16.49 37.43 6.47
C TYR A 168 -17.75 37.78 5.64
N PHE A 169 -18.39 36.82 5.01
CA PHE A 169 -19.62 37.04 4.28
C PHE A 169 -20.80 37.43 5.20
N GLU A 170 -20.89 36.85 6.38
CA GLU A 170 -21.90 37.25 7.38
C GLU A 170 -21.74 38.73 7.78
N GLN A 171 -20.50 39.17 8.06
CA GLN A 171 -20.20 40.57 8.35
C GLN A 171 -20.54 41.51 7.20
N LEU A 172 -20.24 41.12 5.95
CA LEU A 172 -20.61 41.91 4.77
C LEU A 172 -22.12 42.01 4.61
N LYS A 173 -22.86 40.95 4.88
CA LYS A 173 -24.33 40.91 4.83
C LYS A 173 -24.94 41.84 5.89
N GLU A 174 -24.43 41.81 7.12
CA GLU A 174 -24.85 42.73 8.19
C GLU A 174 -24.54 44.19 7.82
N ALA A 175 -23.32 44.47 7.34
CA ALA A 175 -22.96 45.83 6.93
C ALA A 175 -23.86 46.34 5.80
N ALA A 176 -24.13 45.52 4.79
CA ALA A 176 -25.04 45.87 3.70
C ALA A 176 -26.50 46.09 4.18
N ALA A 177 -26.97 45.31 5.15
CA ALA A 177 -28.28 45.49 5.73
C ALA A 177 -28.38 46.83 6.50
N ILE A 178 -27.36 47.19 7.28
CA ILE A 178 -27.28 48.48 8.01
C ILE A 178 -27.26 49.66 7.02
N GLU A 179 -26.45 49.57 5.96
CA GLU A 179 -26.35 50.63 4.94
C GLU A 179 -27.66 50.82 4.19
N LYS A 180 -28.36 49.73 3.87
CA LYS A 180 -29.67 49.74 3.26
C LYS A 180 -30.73 50.46 4.17
N GLU A 181 -30.72 50.18 5.47
CA GLU A 181 -31.65 50.82 6.42
C GLU A 181 -31.31 52.28 6.62
N ASN A 182 -30.03 52.65 6.71
CA ASN A 182 -29.57 54.06 6.75
C ASN A 182 -30.00 54.83 5.48
N THR A 183 -29.83 54.23 4.31
CA THR A 183 -30.24 54.83 3.04
C THR A 183 -31.76 55.03 3.01
N LYS A 184 -32.55 54.08 3.49
CA LYS A 184 -34.01 54.17 3.55
C LYS A 184 -34.47 55.27 4.55
N SER A 185 -33.82 55.39 5.69
CA SER A 185 -34.07 56.46 6.67
C SER A 185 -33.78 57.83 6.03
N LEU A 186 -32.64 57.98 5.36
CA LEU A 186 -32.23 59.21 4.75
C LEU A 186 -33.19 59.64 3.60
N VAL A 187 -33.64 58.68 2.76
CA VAL A 187 -34.68 58.92 1.75
C VAL A 187 -36.00 59.36 2.36
N THR A 188 -36.39 58.78 3.53
CA THR A 188 -37.59 59.15 4.25
C THR A 188 -37.49 60.55 4.79
N ASP A 189 -36.36 60.93 5.40
CA ASP A 189 -36.11 62.27 5.98
C ASP A 189 -36.11 63.34 4.88
N ILE A 190 -35.47 63.10 3.75
CA ILE A 190 -35.49 64.00 2.58
C ILE A 190 -36.94 64.15 2.07
N SER A 191 -37.70 63.09 2.00
CA SER A 191 -39.10 63.10 1.56
C SER A 191 -39.98 63.95 2.50
N HIS A 192 -39.73 63.86 3.80
CA HIS A 192 -40.42 64.70 4.80
C HIS A 192 -40.03 66.19 4.68
N GLN A 193 -38.75 66.49 4.48
CA GLN A 193 -38.31 67.88 4.30
C GLN A 193 -38.83 68.54 3.03
N LEU A 194 -38.98 67.77 1.95
CA LEU A 194 -39.55 68.27 0.69
C LEU A 194 -41.10 68.46 0.74
N LYS A 195 -41.75 67.84 1.70
CA LYS A 195 -43.23 67.90 1.89
C LYS A 195 -43.72 69.03 2.80
N THR A 196 -42.79 69.66 3.53
CA THR A 196 -43.07 70.87 4.35
C THR A 196 -42.95 72.11 3.47
N PRO A 197 -44.06 72.83 3.18
CA PRO A 197 -44.03 74.09 2.41
C PRO A 197 -43.41 75.21 3.23
#